data_8108640c7542e293af0495d951668763
#
_entry.id   8108640c7542e293af0495d951668763
#
_cell.length_a   1.000
_cell.length_b   1.000
_cell.length_c   1.000
_cell.angle_alpha   90.00
_cell.angle_beta   90.00
_cell.angle_gamma   90.00
#
_symmetry.space_group_name_H-M   'P 1'
#
loop_
_entity.id
_entity.type
_entity.pdbx_description
1 polymer ?
#
loop_
_entity_poly.entity_id
_entity_poly.type
_entity_poly.pdbx_seq_one_letter_code
_entity_poly.pdbx_strand_id
1 'polypeptide(L)'
;MKTIFKLLLVSLTFFSSCTYDPIEPVLVLVDEPTPTPIPNSLVTIPPSGLVPCEDGQAGIYPCLGYDLQAMVSLETMGTTFGNDSWGWTDALTGKEYAIMGVEDGTAFIDISTPDQPIYLGKLPTASIPSTWRDIKVYQDYAFVVSEAADHGLQVFDLTRLRDVTRVQRFTADARNDSFGSAHNIAINETSGF
;
A
#
# COMPACT_ATOMS: atom_id res chain seq x y z
N MET A 1 -46.16 68.95 -11.30
CA MET A 1 -45.57 68.07 -10.25
C MET A 1 -45.80 66.64 -10.64
N LYS A 2 -44.77 65.91 -11.11
CA LYS A 2 -44.83 64.51 -11.52
C LYS A 2 -44.14 63.69 -10.44
N THR A 3 -44.94 62.89 -9.74
CA THR A 3 -44.47 61.97 -8.69
C THR A 3 -44.04 60.66 -9.34
N ILE A 4 -42.75 60.33 -9.27
CA ILE A 4 -42.18 59.10 -9.79
C ILE A 4 -42.28 58.05 -8.66
N PHE A 5 -43.06 57.03 -8.87
CA PHE A 5 -43.12 55.84 -8.00
C PHE A 5 -41.95 54.92 -8.37
N LYS A 6 -40.99 54.75 -7.47
CA LYS A 6 -39.91 53.72 -7.61
C LYS A 6 -40.43 52.41 -7.08
N LEU A 7 -40.64 51.45 -7.98
CA LEU A 7 -40.93 50.08 -7.64
C LEU A 7 -39.64 49.40 -7.19
N LEU A 8 -39.59 49.02 -5.92
CA LEU A 8 -38.46 48.23 -5.35
C LEU A 8 -38.76 46.75 -5.57
N LEU A 9 -38.03 46.12 -6.51
CA LEU A 9 -38.14 44.69 -6.76
C LEU A 9 -37.25 43.98 -5.72
N VAL A 10 -37.90 43.34 -4.73
CA VAL A 10 -37.22 42.45 -3.77
C VAL A 10 -37.11 41.08 -4.37
N SER A 11 -35.93 40.67 -4.82
CA SER A 11 -35.62 39.33 -5.25
C SER A 11 -35.42 38.42 -4.02
N LEU A 12 -36.39 37.56 -3.76
CA LEU A 12 -36.24 36.48 -2.74
C LEU A 12 -35.44 35.35 -3.37
N THR A 13 -34.16 35.26 -3.07
CA THR A 13 -33.37 34.06 -3.34
C THR A 13 -33.65 33.03 -2.27
N PHE A 14 -34.35 31.95 -2.62
CA PHE A 14 -34.46 30.77 -1.77
C PHE A 14 -33.11 30.05 -1.79
N PHE A 15 -32.34 30.15 -0.71
CA PHE A 15 -31.28 29.22 -0.44
C PHE A 15 -31.89 27.92 0.06
N SER A 16 -31.92 26.90 -0.80
CA SER A 16 -32.19 25.53 -0.38
C SER A 16 -30.95 25.07 0.42
N SER A 17 -31.04 25.18 1.73
CA SER A 17 -30.07 24.60 2.64
C SER A 17 -30.30 23.09 2.65
N CYS A 18 -29.41 22.31 2.04
CA CYS A 18 -29.32 20.89 2.35
C CYS A 18 -28.96 20.78 3.84
N THR A 19 -29.91 20.45 4.67
CA THR A 19 -29.64 20.05 6.05
C THR A 19 -29.00 18.67 5.98
N TYR A 20 -27.71 18.63 6.26
CA TYR A 20 -26.99 17.39 6.51
C TYR A 20 -27.39 16.93 7.93
N ASP A 21 -28.20 15.88 8.01
CA ASP A 21 -28.44 15.22 9.29
C ASP A 21 -27.14 14.55 9.72
N PRO A 22 -26.55 14.92 10.87
CA PRO A 22 -25.37 14.23 11.36
C PRO A 22 -25.76 12.78 11.66
N ILE A 23 -25.18 11.85 10.89
CA ILE A 23 -25.25 10.43 11.22
C ILE A 23 -24.53 10.28 12.56
N GLU A 24 -25.26 9.98 13.64
CA GLU A 24 -24.61 9.65 14.90
C GLU A 24 -23.67 8.47 14.66
N PRO A 25 -22.38 8.56 15.08
CA PRO A 25 -21.45 7.47 14.92
C PRO A 25 -21.95 6.29 15.75
N VAL A 26 -22.45 5.26 15.09
CA VAL A 26 -22.65 3.97 15.74
C VAL A 26 -21.26 3.44 16.07
N LEU A 27 -20.89 3.47 17.36
CA LEU A 27 -19.72 2.79 17.88
C LEU A 27 -19.96 1.28 17.74
N VAL A 28 -19.66 0.73 16.57
CA VAL A 28 -19.47 -0.69 16.40
C VAL A 28 -18.13 -0.99 17.07
N LEU A 29 -18.16 -1.65 18.21
CA LEU A 29 -16.97 -2.29 18.76
C LEU A 29 -16.60 -3.40 17.77
N VAL A 30 -15.78 -3.07 16.80
CA VAL A 30 -15.11 -4.07 15.97
C VAL A 30 -14.08 -4.68 16.89
N ASP A 31 -14.26 -5.96 17.26
CA ASP A 31 -13.19 -6.71 17.90
C ASP A 31 -11.97 -6.56 16.99
N GLU A 32 -10.89 -5.96 17.52
CA GLU A 32 -9.63 -5.86 16.79
C GLU A 32 -9.24 -7.29 16.40
N PRO A 33 -9.00 -7.56 15.10
CA PRO A 33 -8.55 -8.89 14.70
C PRO A 33 -7.29 -9.23 15.47
N THR A 34 -7.31 -10.35 16.19
CA THR A 34 -6.14 -10.84 16.92
C THR A 34 -4.97 -10.84 15.97
N PRO A 35 -3.85 -10.17 16.27
CA PRO A 35 -2.72 -10.10 15.35
C PRO A 35 -2.25 -11.52 15.02
N THR A 36 -2.22 -11.84 13.74
CA THR A 36 -1.73 -13.13 13.25
C THR A 36 -0.33 -13.37 13.80
N PRO A 37 -0.04 -14.52 14.43
CA PRO A 37 1.28 -14.80 14.95
C PRO A 37 2.34 -14.66 13.85
N ILE A 38 3.40 -13.90 14.10
CA ILE A 38 4.52 -13.79 13.16
C ILE A 38 5.27 -15.12 13.18
N PRO A 39 5.49 -15.78 12.02
CA PRO A 39 6.27 -17.00 11.97
C PRO A 39 7.67 -16.80 12.54
N ASN A 40 8.17 -17.72 13.34
CA ASN A 40 9.50 -17.64 13.95
C ASN A 40 10.66 -17.91 12.96
N SER A 41 10.35 -18.31 11.73
CA SER A 41 11.33 -18.59 10.67
C SER A 41 10.95 -17.85 9.40
N LEU A 42 11.94 -17.61 8.54
CA LEU A 42 11.67 -17.14 7.19
C LEU A 42 10.78 -18.17 6.48
N VAL A 43 9.72 -17.71 5.88
CA VAL A 43 8.85 -18.54 5.06
C VAL A 43 9.47 -18.60 3.67
N THR A 44 10.20 -19.69 3.42
CA THR A 44 10.55 -20.07 2.05
C THR A 44 9.29 -20.68 1.45
N ILE A 45 8.80 -20.05 0.40
CA ILE A 45 7.63 -20.55 -0.30
C ILE A 45 8.12 -21.75 -1.11
N PRO A 46 7.52 -22.94 -0.95
CA PRO A 46 7.90 -24.08 -1.76
C PRO A 46 7.82 -23.66 -3.23
N PRO A 47 8.83 -23.97 -4.04
CA PRO A 47 8.72 -23.70 -5.46
C PRO A 47 7.44 -24.34 -5.96
N SER A 48 6.52 -23.52 -6.45
CA SER A 48 5.33 -24.02 -7.14
C SER A 48 5.74 -24.76 -8.42
N GLY A 49 7.06 -24.75 -8.69
CA GLY A 49 7.66 -25.14 -9.94
C GLY A 49 7.38 -24.09 -11.03
N LEU A 50 8.29 -23.98 -11.96
CA LEU A 50 8.07 -23.19 -13.16
C LEU A 50 6.78 -23.65 -13.84
N VAL A 51 5.81 -22.77 -14.00
CA VAL A 51 4.59 -23.02 -14.75
C VAL A 51 4.73 -22.32 -16.11
N PRO A 52 4.98 -23.06 -17.19
CA PRO A 52 5.17 -22.46 -18.49
C PRO A 52 3.90 -21.76 -18.98
N CYS A 53 4.10 -20.69 -19.76
CA CYS A 53 3.01 -20.00 -20.44
C CYS A 53 2.64 -20.77 -21.73
N GLU A 54 1.65 -21.64 -21.64
CA GLU A 54 1.14 -22.45 -22.75
C GLU A 54 -0.29 -22.01 -23.09
N ASP A 55 -0.59 -21.84 -24.36
CA ASP A 55 -1.90 -21.44 -24.87
C ASP A 55 -2.50 -20.20 -24.18
N GLY A 56 -1.65 -19.25 -23.76
CA GLY A 56 -2.06 -18.02 -23.08
C GLY A 56 -2.37 -18.19 -21.60
N GLN A 57 -1.98 -19.31 -20.99
CA GLN A 57 -2.19 -19.61 -19.57
C GLN A 57 -0.90 -20.13 -18.90
N ALA A 58 -0.60 -19.62 -17.69
CA ALA A 58 0.37 -20.19 -16.78
C ALA A 58 -0.39 -20.68 -15.54
N GLY A 59 -0.82 -21.95 -15.54
CA GLY A 59 -1.76 -22.48 -14.57
C GLY A 59 -3.13 -21.83 -14.70
N ILE A 60 -3.58 -21.12 -13.67
CA ILE A 60 -4.85 -20.37 -13.66
C ILE A 60 -4.71 -18.90 -14.08
N TYR A 61 -3.48 -18.44 -14.37
CA TYR A 61 -3.19 -17.06 -14.67
C TYR A 61 -3.04 -16.85 -16.18
N PRO A 62 -3.70 -15.83 -16.77
CA PRO A 62 -3.44 -15.43 -18.16
C PRO A 62 -1.98 -15.00 -18.31
N CYS A 63 -1.35 -15.41 -19.40
CA CYS A 63 0.04 -15.04 -19.69
C CYS A 63 0.22 -14.71 -21.16
N LEU A 64 1.29 -13.98 -21.49
CA LEU A 64 1.70 -13.66 -22.84
C LEU A 64 3.24 -13.75 -22.95
N GLY A 65 3.72 -14.97 -23.20
CA GLY A 65 5.16 -15.22 -23.43
C GLY A 65 6.05 -15.16 -22.19
N TYR A 66 5.46 -15.20 -20.98
CA TYR A 66 6.17 -15.22 -19.71
C TYR A 66 5.69 -16.37 -18.82
N ASP A 67 6.62 -17.13 -18.30
CA ASP A 67 6.35 -18.21 -17.37
C ASP A 67 6.16 -17.69 -15.95
N LEU A 68 5.30 -18.35 -15.17
CA LEU A 68 5.15 -18.07 -13.73
C LEU A 68 6.25 -18.80 -12.96
N GLN A 69 7.16 -18.05 -12.36
CA GLN A 69 8.27 -18.59 -11.59
C GLN A 69 7.84 -19.05 -10.19
N ALA A 70 7.11 -18.20 -9.47
CA ALA A 70 6.59 -18.48 -8.13
C ALA A 70 5.45 -17.52 -7.79
N MET A 71 4.74 -17.83 -6.71
CA MET A 71 3.68 -17.00 -6.16
C MET A 71 3.81 -16.91 -4.64
N VAL A 72 3.76 -15.69 -4.11
CA VAL A 72 3.64 -15.43 -2.67
C VAL A 72 2.19 -15.13 -2.36
N SER A 73 1.53 -16.01 -1.59
CA SER A 73 0.10 -15.83 -1.27
C SER A 73 -0.14 -14.69 -0.28
N LEU A 74 -1.34 -14.11 -0.32
CA LEU A 74 -1.79 -13.13 0.69
C LEU A 74 -1.77 -13.73 2.10
N GLU A 75 -2.11 -15.01 2.23
CA GLU A 75 -2.03 -15.75 3.50
C GLU A 75 -0.61 -15.77 4.07
N THR A 76 0.41 -16.01 3.22
CA THR A 76 1.82 -15.96 3.63
C THR A 76 2.19 -14.57 4.17
N MET A 77 1.66 -13.52 3.57
CA MET A 77 1.88 -12.14 4.00
C MET A 77 0.98 -11.74 5.18
N GLY A 78 0.07 -12.62 5.63
CA GLY A 78 -0.86 -12.35 6.72
C GLY A 78 -1.79 -11.18 6.43
N THR A 79 -2.39 -11.15 5.22
CA THR A 79 -3.28 -10.10 4.75
C THR A 79 -4.36 -10.69 3.86
N THR A 80 -5.41 -9.92 3.55
CA THR A 80 -6.51 -10.37 2.69
C THR A 80 -6.58 -9.64 1.36
N PHE A 81 -5.85 -8.52 1.21
CA PHE A 81 -5.86 -7.73 0.00
C PHE A 81 -4.48 -7.16 -0.31
N GLY A 82 -4.11 -7.18 -1.60
CA GLY A 82 -2.90 -6.57 -2.14
C GLY A 82 -3.27 -5.53 -3.19
N ASN A 83 -2.49 -4.46 -3.29
CA ASN A 83 -2.77 -3.35 -4.20
C ASN A 83 -1.56 -3.06 -5.09
N ASP A 84 -0.68 -2.16 -4.68
CA ASP A 84 0.47 -1.71 -5.46
C ASP A 84 1.71 -2.60 -5.26
N SER A 85 2.63 -2.54 -6.20
CA SER A 85 3.93 -3.20 -6.06
C SER A 85 5.04 -2.36 -6.65
N TRP A 86 6.23 -2.43 -6.02
CA TRP A 86 7.46 -1.84 -6.51
C TRP A 86 8.63 -2.80 -6.35
N GLY A 87 9.77 -2.47 -6.95
CA GLY A 87 11.00 -3.25 -6.85
C GLY A 87 12.14 -2.43 -6.26
N TRP A 88 13.10 -3.11 -5.64
CA TRP A 88 14.38 -2.54 -5.25
C TRP A 88 15.50 -3.55 -5.51
N THR A 89 16.53 -3.10 -6.22
CA THR A 89 17.76 -3.86 -6.37
C THR A 89 18.83 -3.24 -5.47
N ASP A 90 19.31 -4.01 -4.52
CA ASP A 90 20.38 -3.58 -3.62
C ASP A 90 21.69 -3.47 -4.37
N ALA A 91 22.16 -2.27 -4.60
CA ALA A 91 23.41 -2.01 -5.33
C ALA A 91 24.67 -2.61 -4.64
N LEU A 92 24.62 -2.86 -3.33
CA LEU A 92 25.75 -3.43 -2.58
C LEU A 92 25.84 -4.95 -2.74
N THR A 93 24.71 -5.64 -2.67
CA THR A 93 24.66 -7.11 -2.63
C THR A 93 24.20 -7.72 -3.96
N GLY A 94 23.60 -6.94 -4.85
CA GLY A 94 22.96 -7.42 -6.07
C GLY A 94 21.64 -8.16 -5.83
N LYS A 95 21.15 -8.21 -4.60
CA LYS A 95 19.87 -8.83 -4.27
C LYS A 95 18.71 -8.01 -4.79
N GLU A 96 17.64 -8.72 -5.15
CA GLU A 96 16.41 -8.14 -5.67
C GLU A 96 15.25 -8.36 -4.70
N TYR A 97 14.45 -7.33 -4.51
CA TYR A 97 13.33 -7.36 -3.58
C TYR A 97 12.06 -6.85 -4.24
N ALA A 98 10.97 -7.58 -4.01
CA ALA A 98 9.61 -7.09 -4.30
C ALA A 98 9.05 -6.43 -3.03
N ILE A 99 8.42 -5.28 -3.23
CA ILE A 99 7.76 -4.49 -2.20
C ILE A 99 6.29 -4.45 -2.57
N MET A 100 5.43 -5.03 -1.72
CA MET A 100 4.01 -5.18 -2.00
C MET A 100 3.17 -4.36 -1.02
N GLY A 101 2.35 -3.45 -1.54
CA GLY A 101 1.32 -2.76 -0.78
C GLY A 101 0.20 -3.72 -0.42
N VAL A 102 -0.10 -3.84 0.87
CA VAL A 102 -1.20 -4.66 1.39
C VAL A 102 -2.09 -3.82 2.28
N GLU A 103 -3.33 -4.26 2.53
CA GLU A 103 -4.32 -3.44 3.24
C GLU A 103 -3.85 -2.95 4.61
N ASP A 104 -3.08 -3.76 5.33
CA ASP A 104 -2.61 -3.51 6.69
C ASP A 104 -1.12 -3.09 6.76
N GLY A 105 -0.47 -2.85 5.60
CA GLY A 105 0.94 -2.44 5.59
C GLY A 105 1.64 -2.59 4.25
N THR A 106 2.96 -2.78 4.32
CA THR A 106 3.84 -3.00 3.17
C THR A 106 4.68 -4.24 3.43
N ALA A 107 4.53 -5.26 2.59
CA ALA A 107 5.25 -6.52 2.68
C ALA A 107 6.56 -6.47 1.86
N PHE A 108 7.61 -7.14 2.36
CA PHE A 108 8.91 -7.23 1.70
C PHE A 108 9.25 -8.69 1.40
N ILE A 109 9.66 -8.96 0.17
CA ILE A 109 9.98 -10.29 -0.32
C ILE A 109 11.33 -10.25 -1.02
N ASP A 110 12.29 -11.11 -0.62
CA ASP A 110 13.52 -11.36 -1.36
C ASP A 110 13.18 -12.25 -2.56
N ILE A 111 13.40 -11.75 -3.77
CA ILE A 111 13.14 -12.43 -5.05
C ILE A 111 14.43 -12.69 -5.82
N SER A 112 15.59 -12.60 -5.17
CA SER A 112 16.90 -12.81 -5.78
C SER A 112 17.04 -14.20 -6.41
N THR A 113 16.27 -15.17 -5.94
CA THR A 113 16.09 -16.49 -6.55
C THR A 113 14.61 -16.60 -6.97
N PRO A 114 14.28 -16.34 -8.25
CA PRO A 114 12.90 -16.09 -8.67
C PRO A 114 11.91 -17.24 -8.40
N ASP A 115 12.38 -18.49 -8.42
CA ASP A 115 11.58 -19.68 -8.14
C ASP A 115 11.53 -20.03 -6.62
N GLN A 116 12.26 -19.27 -5.79
CA GLN A 116 12.33 -19.46 -4.33
C GLN A 116 12.22 -18.13 -3.58
N PRO A 117 11.12 -17.37 -3.74
CA PRO A 117 10.95 -16.11 -3.04
C PRO A 117 10.89 -16.33 -1.53
N ILE A 118 11.44 -15.38 -0.77
CA ILE A 118 11.49 -15.44 0.68
C ILE A 118 10.72 -14.24 1.25
N TYR A 119 9.64 -14.51 1.98
CA TYR A 119 8.93 -13.47 2.70
C TYR A 119 9.74 -13.01 3.92
N LEU A 120 10.09 -11.72 3.96
CA LEU A 120 10.93 -11.13 4.99
C LEU A 120 10.14 -10.48 6.13
N GLY A 121 8.90 -10.09 5.87
CA GLY A 121 8.05 -9.44 6.86
C GLY A 121 7.32 -8.22 6.33
N LYS A 122 6.75 -7.46 7.25
CA LYS A 122 5.83 -6.37 6.93
C LYS A 122 6.11 -5.11 7.76
N LEU A 123 6.11 -3.94 7.11
CA LEU A 123 5.96 -2.63 7.72
C LEU A 123 4.46 -2.37 7.91
N PRO A 124 3.93 -2.33 9.14
CA PRO A 124 2.52 -2.05 9.36
C PRO A 124 2.10 -0.67 8.86
N THR A 125 0.82 -0.55 8.51
CA THR A 125 0.22 0.75 8.21
C THR A 125 0.44 1.74 9.36
N ALA A 126 0.59 3.03 9.03
CA ALA A 126 0.79 4.07 10.04
C ALA A 126 -0.51 4.43 10.80
N SER A 127 -1.65 4.02 10.28
CA SER A 127 -2.96 4.26 10.86
C SER A 127 -3.87 3.03 10.61
N ILE A 128 -5.11 3.24 10.24
CA ILE A 128 -6.08 2.16 9.97
C ILE A 128 -5.76 1.42 8.66
N PRO A 129 -6.21 0.17 8.48
CA PRO A 129 -6.12 -0.54 7.20
C PRO A 129 -6.81 0.21 6.06
N SER A 130 -6.27 0.07 4.85
CA SER A 130 -6.84 0.62 3.62
C SER A 130 -6.42 -0.23 2.44
N THR A 131 -7.33 -0.48 1.51
CA THR A 131 -7.04 -1.19 0.26
C THR A 131 -6.13 -0.40 -0.68
N TRP A 132 -6.06 0.93 -0.53
CA TRP A 132 -5.30 1.79 -1.42
C TRP A 132 -4.01 2.28 -0.77
N ARG A 133 -2.90 1.91 -1.41
CA ARG A 133 -1.54 2.23 -0.98
C ARG A 133 -0.67 2.39 -2.23
N ASP A 134 0.23 3.36 -2.22
CA ASP A 134 1.18 3.56 -3.32
C ASP A 134 2.60 3.62 -2.77
N ILE A 135 3.53 3.00 -3.50
CA ILE A 135 4.91 2.79 -3.10
C ILE A 135 5.83 3.28 -4.20
N LYS A 136 6.82 4.07 -3.83
CA LYS A 136 7.95 4.39 -4.71
C LYS A 136 9.25 4.19 -3.97
N VAL A 137 10.30 3.93 -4.72
CA VAL A 137 11.66 3.80 -4.19
C VAL A 137 12.53 4.91 -4.77
N TYR A 138 13.31 5.52 -3.91
CA TYR A 138 14.39 6.43 -4.30
C TYR A 138 15.63 6.08 -3.50
N GLN A 139 16.73 5.80 -4.21
CA GLN A 139 17.93 5.25 -3.61
C GLN A 139 17.61 3.98 -2.79
N ASP A 140 18.03 3.94 -1.54
CA ASP A 140 17.79 2.79 -0.65
C ASP A 140 16.56 2.98 0.26
N TYR A 141 15.61 3.85 -0.10
CA TYR A 141 14.44 4.13 0.72
C TYR A 141 13.12 3.85 -0.03
N ALA A 142 12.21 3.18 0.65
CA ALA A 142 10.83 3.08 0.23
C ALA A 142 10.00 4.22 0.85
N PHE A 143 9.17 4.85 0.02
CA PHE A 143 8.23 5.91 0.37
C PHE A 143 6.82 5.37 0.17
N VAL A 144 6.03 5.34 1.23
CA VAL A 144 4.72 4.70 1.23
C VAL A 144 3.65 5.68 1.68
N VAL A 145 2.65 5.89 0.82
CA VAL A 145 1.42 6.63 1.16
C VAL A 145 0.21 5.72 1.16
N SER A 146 -0.90 6.17 1.72
CA SER A 146 -2.17 5.45 1.73
C SER A 146 -3.35 6.42 1.76
N GLU A 147 -4.50 5.98 1.26
CA GLU A 147 -5.78 6.69 1.44
C GLU A 147 -6.35 6.57 2.87
N ALA A 148 -5.74 5.75 3.72
CA ALA A 148 -6.13 5.67 5.12
C ALA A 148 -6.05 7.04 5.79
N ALA A 149 -7.08 7.41 6.55
CA ALA A 149 -7.08 8.65 7.32
C ALA A 149 -5.85 8.70 8.24
N ASP A 150 -5.22 9.86 8.32
CA ASP A 150 -4.05 10.13 9.17
C ASP A 150 -2.83 9.22 8.91
N HIS A 151 -2.74 8.61 7.72
CA HIS A 151 -1.58 7.79 7.36
C HIS A 151 -0.33 8.65 7.12
N GLY A 152 -0.45 9.70 6.33
CA GLY A 152 0.70 10.50 5.88
C GLY A 152 1.64 9.72 4.96
N LEU A 153 2.94 9.96 5.10
CA LEU A 153 4.01 9.29 4.38
C LEU A 153 4.89 8.52 5.36
N GLN A 154 5.05 7.22 5.16
CA GLN A 154 6.07 6.40 5.82
C GLN A 154 7.32 6.32 4.96
N VAL A 155 8.50 6.37 5.59
CA VAL A 155 9.80 6.14 4.95
C VAL A 155 10.45 4.93 5.61
N PHE A 156 10.97 4.01 4.80
CA PHE A 156 11.60 2.79 5.27
C PHE A 156 12.96 2.61 4.58
N ASP A 157 14.02 2.41 5.38
CA ASP A 157 15.37 2.10 4.92
C ASP A 157 15.44 0.63 4.46
N LEU A 158 15.50 0.41 3.16
CA LEU A 158 15.52 -0.90 2.53
C LEU A 158 16.79 -1.69 2.83
N THR A 159 17.88 -1.02 3.21
CA THR A 159 19.12 -1.72 3.59
C THR A 159 18.95 -2.63 4.79
N ARG A 160 17.92 -2.39 5.62
CA ARG A 160 17.54 -3.24 6.76
C ARG A 160 17.04 -4.63 6.35
N LEU A 161 16.75 -4.84 5.06
CA LEU A 161 16.34 -6.14 4.54
C LEU A 161 17.53 -7.10 4.34
N ARG A 162 18.77 -6.59 4.30
CA ARG A 162 19.98 -7.36 3.99
C ARG A 162 20.23 -8.53 4.95
N ASP A 163 20.03 -8.31 6.24
CA ASP A 163 20.40 -9.24 7.29
C ASP A 163 19.17 -9.89 7.96
N VAL A 164 18.05 -9.93 7.27
CA VAL A 164 16.83 -10.53 7.79
C VAL A 164 16.97 -12.05 7.80
N THR A 165 16.96 -12.65 8.99
CA THR A 165 17.08 -14.10 9.19
C THR A 165 15.78 -14.75 9.68
N ARG A 166 14.74 -13.96 9.94
CA ARG A 166 13.40 -14.40 10.35
C ARG A 166 12.37 -13.37 9.93
N VAL A 167 11.13 -13.78 9.73
CA VAL A 167 10.03 -12.86 9.44
C VAL A 167 9.93 -11.79 10.52
N GLN A 168 9.85 -10.52 10.10
CA GLN A 168 9.85 -9.39 11.01
C GLN A 168 8.59 -8.52 10.85
N ARG A 169 8.21 -7.88 11.95
CA ARG A 169 7.36 -6.70 11.94
C ARG A 169 8.27 -5.48 12.01
N PHE A 170 8.41 -4.78 10.89
CA PHE A 170 9.27 -3.60 10.79
C PHE A 170 8.61 -2.36 11.40
N THR A 171 9.42 -1.33 11.62
CA THR A 171 8.99 0.01 11.99
C THR A 171 9.50 1.00 10.94
N ALA A 172 8.72 2.02 10.61
CA ALA A 172 9.18 3.09 9.74
C ALA A 172 10.39 3.83 10.35
N ASP A 173 11.33 4.24 9.51
CA ASP A 173 12.50 5.03 9.92
C ASP A 173 12.13 6.51 10.06
N ALA A 174 11.15 6.96 9.28
CA ALA A 174 10.56 8.28 9.41
C ALA A 174 9.07 8.25 9.00
N ARG A 175 8.33 9.25 9.48
CA ARG A 175 6.96 9.51 9.07
C ARG A 175 6.74 11.00 8.92
N ASN A 176 6.08 11.40 7.84
CA ASN A 176 5.55 12.75 7.68
C ASN A 176 4.02 12.67 7.80
N ASP A 177 3.46 13.29 8.82
CA ASP A 177 2.03 13.37 9.12
C ASP A 177 1.44 14.77 8.93
N SER A 178 2.16 15.64 8.20
CA SER A 178 1.67 16.98 7.87
C SER A 178 0.47 16.99 6.92
N PHE A 179 0.14 15.86 6.32
CA PHE A 179 -1.07 15.61 5.53
C PHE A 179 -1.72 14.29 5.97
N GLY A 180 -3.06 14.15 5.78
CA GLY A 180 -3.80 13.00 6.30
C GLY A 180 -3.67 11.76 5.42
N SER A 181 -3.97 11.87 4.13
CA SER A 181 -4.00 10.74 3.20
C SER A 181 -3.53 11.18 1.81
N ALA A 182 -3.05 10.22 1.02
CA ALA A 182 -2.71 10.42 -0.37
C ALA A 182 -2.99 9.13 -1.17
N HIS A 183 -3.52 9.29 -2.40
CA HIS A 183 -3.76 8.16 -3.29
C HIS A 183 -2.46 7.68 -3.93
N ASN A 184 -1.66 8.61 -4.47
CA ASN A 184 -0.42 8.32 -5.15
C ASN A 184 0.73 9.18 -4.68
N ILE A 185 1.94 8.69 -4.91
CA ILE A 185 3.20 9.41 -4.78
C ILE A 185 3.99 9.28 -6.08
N ALA A 186 4.60 10.36 -6.53
CA ALA A 186 5.53 10.36 -7.66
C ALA A 186 6.90 10.87 -7.20
N ILE A 187 7.94 10.22 -7.66
CA ILE A 187 9.32 10.60 -7.37
C ILE A 187 10.08 10.74 -8.68
N ASN A 188 10.75 11.86 -8.85
CA ASN A 188 11.74 11.99 -9.91
C ASN A 188 13.04 11.33 -9.47
N GLU A 189 13.35 10.16 -9.99
CA GLU A 189 14.50 9.35 -9.58
C GLU A 189 15.86 10.03 -9.81
N THR A 190 15.93 11.04 -10.69
CA THR A 190 17.18 11.80 -10.93
C THR A 190 17.45 12.83 -9.86
N SER A 191 16.42 13.47 -9.33
CA SER A 191 16.53 14.62 -8.40
C SER A 191 16.03 14.34 -7.00
N GLY A 192 15.26 13.27 -6.80
CA GLY A 192 14.63 12.93 -5.53
C GLY A 192 13.40 13.79 -5.19
N PHE A 193 12.81 14.47 -6.18
CA PHE A 193 11.57 15.27 -6.01
C PHE A 193 10.37 14.58 -6.61
#